data_1cbcdc05c880f18f9d3faa1166f6d6f7
#
_entry.id   1cbcdc05c880f18f9d3faa1166f6d6f7
#
_cell.length_a   1.000
_cell.length_b   1.000
_cell.length_c   1.000
_cell.angle_alpha   90.00
_cell.angle_beta   90.00
_cell.angle_gamma   90.00
#
_symmetry.space_group_name_H-M   'P 1'
#
loop_
_entity.id
_entity.type
_entity.pdbx_description
1 polymer ?
#
loop_
_entity_poly.entity_id
_entity_poly.type
_entity_poly.pdbx_seq_one_letter_code
_entity_poly.pdbx_strand_id
1 'polypeptide(L)'
;MTGHDYFRALLEVATVINSSLEPTVVLHKITEQTAKAMNCKASTLRLLDRTGKLLLASAAWGLSSGYMRKGPVEVAKSGLDGEVLKGKLIHLRDACSDGRFQYPEGAKAEGLVSVLSAPRLVDGQAIGIRGVDSGEERDFPPDECDFMLGVANISAIAIENARMHEATRLNYELLTSYNYQVFED
;
A
#
# COMPACT_ATOMS: atom_id res chain seq x y z
N MET A 1 -8.64 -15.35 -13.24
CA MET A 1 -8.24 -14.40 -14.32
C MET A 1 -7.02 -14.97 -15.03
N THR A 2 -6.83 -14.66 -16.28
CA THR A 2 -5.64 -15.06 -17.06
C THR A 2 -4.55 -13.99 -16.92
N GLY A 3 -3.29 -14.31 -17.24
CA GLY A 3 -2.21 -13.31 -17.22
C GLY A 3 -2.49 -12.08 -18.08
N HIS A 4 -3.30 -12.23 -19.15
CA HIS A 4 -3.76 -11.11 -19.98
C HIS A 4 -4.72 -10.16 -19.23
N ASP A 5 -5.55 -10.69 -18.33
CA ASP A 5 -6.46 -9.88 -17.52
C ASP A 5 -5.69 -9.07 -16.46
N TYR A 6 -4.63 -9.64 -15.87
CA TYR A 6 -3.77 -8.93 -14.93
C TYR A 6 -2.95 -7.82 -15.59
N PHE A 7 -2.50 -8.04 -16.82
CA PHE A 7 -1.84 -6.98 -17.59
C PHE A 7 -2.78 -5.79 -17.84
N ARG A 8 -4.03 -6.07 -18.21
CA ARG A 8 -5.05 -5.01 -18.39
C ARG A 8 -5.34 -4.27 -17.08
N ALA A 9 -5.51 -5.01 -15.98
CA ALA A 9 -5.71 -4.42 -14.66
C ALA A 9 -4.51 -3.54 -14.24
N LEU A 10 -3.29 -3.93 -14.56
CA LEU A 10 -2.09 -3.13 -14.29
C LEU A 10 -2.09 -1.82 -15.10
N LEU A 11 -2.52 -1.85 -16.36
CA LEU A 11 -2.68 -0.62 -17.16
C LEU A 11 -3.75 0.31 -16.59
N GLU A 12 -4.86 -0.25 -16.08
CA GLU A 12 -5.91 0.54 -15.42
C GLU A 12 -5.35 1.20 -14.14
N VAL A 13 -4.61 0.46 -13.32
CA VAL A 13 -3.92 1.02 -12.15
C VAL A 13 -2.95 2.13 -12.54
N ALA A 14 -2.16 1.94 -13.61
CA ALA A 14 -1.24 2.96 -14.11
C ALA A 14 -1.98 4.24 -14.57
N THR A 15 -3.17 4.07 -15.17
CA THR A 15 -4.01 5.21 -15.59
C THR A 15 -4.53 6.00 -14.41
N VAL A 16 -4.85 5.35 -13.29
CA VAL A 16 -5.34 5.99 -12.07
C VAL A 16 -4.32 6.98 -11.49
N ILE A 17 -3.03 6.73 -11.65
CA ILE A 17 -1.97 7.62 -11.13
C ILE A 17 -2.12 9.05 -11.68
N ASN A 18 -2.53 9.16 -12.93
CA ASN A 18 -2.72 10.45 -13.61
C ASN A 18 -4.14 11.02 -13.44
N SER A 19 -5.02 10.34 -12.72
CA SER A 19 -6.44 10.70 -12.61
C SER A 19 -6.75 11.82 -11.60
N SER A 20 -5.81 12.13 -10.70
CA SER A 20 -5.98 13.13 -9.65
C SER A 20 -4.63 13.65 -9.16
N LEU A 21 -4.58 14.92 -8.77
CA LEU A 21 -3.43 15.51 -8.09
C LEU A 21 -3.45 15.25 -6.57
N GLU A 22 -4.55 14.68 -6.05
CA GLU A 22 -4.69 14.33 -4.64
C GLU A 22 -4.14 12.91 -4.37
N PRO A 23 -2.98 12.78 -3.72
CA PRO A 23 -2.31 11.49 -3.50
C PRO A 23 -3.19 10.46 -2.78
N THR A 24 -3.94 10.91 -1.78
CA THR A 24 -4.84 10.05 -1.01
C THR A 24 -5.93 9.42 -1.87
N VAL A 25 -6.52 10.19 -2.78
CA VAL A 25 -7.54 9.71 -3.73
C VAL A 25 -6.96 8.66 -4.66
N VAL A 26 -5.76 8.92 -5.20
CA VAL A 26 -5.06 7.99 -6.09
C VAL A 26 -4.76 6.67 -5.36
N LEU A 27 -4.20 6.74 -4.16
CA LEU A 27 -3.85 5.55 -3.39
C LEU A 27 -5.07 4.70 -3.00
N HIS A 28 -6.19 5.34 -2.64
CA HIS A 28 -7.42 4.62 -2.38
C HIS A 28 -7.96 3.90 -3.62
N LYS A 29 -7.98 4.57 -4.78
CA LYS A 29 -8.39 3.95 -6.05
C LYS A 29 -7.50 2.77 -6.44
N ILE A 30 -6.17 2.91 -6.33
CA ILE A 30 -5.24 1.82 -6.62
C ILE A 30 -5.50 0.64 -5.67
N THR A 31 -5.75 0.92 -4.39
CA THR A 31 -6.01 -0.11 -3.38
C THR A 31 -7.31 -0.86 -3.68
N GLU A 32 -8.37 -0.14 -4.02
CA GLU A 32 -9.65 -0.71 -4.46
C GLU A 32 -9.52 -1.59 -5.71
N GLN A 33 -8.88 -1.07 -6.75
CA GLN A 33 -8.70 -1.81 -8.01
C GLN A 33 -7.85 -3.06 -7.83
N THR A 34 -6.82 -3.01 -6.98
CA THR A 34 -5.99 -4.17 -6.65
C THR A 34 -6.82 -5.29 -6.02
N ALA A 35 -7.63 -4.97 -5.01
CA ALA A 35 -8.49 -5.95 -4.37
C ALA A 35 -9.50 -6.56 -5.35
N LYS A 36 -10.13 -5.74 -6.19
CA LYS A 36 -11.10 -6.21 -7.19
C LYS A 36 -10.46 -7.09 -8.25
N ALA A 37 -9.31 -6.68 -8.80
CA ALA A 37 -8.59 -7.46 -9.82
C ALA A 37 -8.12 -8.82 -9.32
N MET A 38 -7.76 -8.92 -8.05
CA MET A 38 -7.32 -10.16 -7.43
C MET A 38 -8.46 -10.95 -6.79
N ASN A 39 -9.70 -10.46 -6.89
CA ASN A 39 -10.87 -11.04 -6.20
C ASN A 39 -10.59 -11.27 -4.71
N CYS A 40 -9.95 -10.31 -4.07
CA CYS A 40 -9.64 -10.33 -2.64
C CYS A 40 -10.67 -9.50 -1.86
N LYS A 41 -10.88 -9.88 -0.60
CA LYS A 41 -11.77 -9.20 0.32
C LYS A 41 -11.31 -7.79 0.62
N ALA A 42 -10.00 -7.61 0.76
CA ALA A 42 -9.42 -6.32 1.13
C ALA A 42 -8.04 -6.11 0.48
N SER A 43 -7.63 -4.85 0.44
CA SER A 43 -6.26 -4.47 0.12
C SER A 43 -5.83 -3.30 0.99
N THR A 44 -4.53 -3.26 1.31
CA THR A 44 -3.92 -2.22 2.13
C THR A 44 -2.63 -1.71 1.53
N LEU A 45 -2.36 -0.44 1.76
CA LEU A 45 -1.06 0.17 1.56
C LEU A 45 -0.59 0.76 2.89
N ARG A 46 0.59 0.34 3.34
CA ARG A 46 1.23 0.85 4.54
C ARG A 46 2.59 1.45 4.19
N LEU A 47 2.91 2.58 4.81
CA LEU A 47 4.19 3.24 4.66
C LEU A 47 4.99 3.12 5.95
N LEU A 48 6.28 2.88 5.79
CA LEU A 48 7.21 2.87 6.91
C LEU A 48 7.36 4.29 7.43
N ASP A 49 7.30 4.45 8.74
CA ASP A 49 7.55 5.73 9.40
C ASP A 49 9.04 6.12 9.32
N ARG A 50 9.37 7.36 9.67
CA ARG A 50 10.76 7.86 9.61
C ARG A 50 11.73 7.09 10.52
N THR A 51 11.22 6.43 11.56
CA THR A 51 12.04 5.65 12.48
C THR A 51 12.32 4.23 12.01
N GLY A 52 11.62 3.77 10.97
CA GLY A 52 11.70 2.40 10.47
C GLY A 52 11.02 1.37 11.38
N LYS A 53 10.23 1.80 12.36
CA LYS A 53 9.65 0.91 13.38
C LYS A 53 8.17 0.62 13.16
N LEU A 54 7.44 1.53 12.53
CA LEU A 54 6.00 1.45 12.37
C LEU A 54 5.60 1.48 10.89
N LEU A 55 4.66 0.64 10.51
CA LEU A 55 3.97 0.68 9.24
C LEU A 55 2.59 1.33 9.43
N LEU A 56 2.46 2.55 8.94
CA LEU A 56 1.27 3.38 9.02
C LEU A 56 0.37 3.13 7.81
N ALA A 57 -0.93 2.92 8.03
CA ALA A 57 -1.88 2.75 6.94
C ALA A 57 -2.04 4.08 6.17
N SER A 58 -1.76 4.05 4.87
CA SER A 58 -1.93 5.19 3.96
C SER A 58 -3.18 5.06 3.10
N ALA A 59 -3.57 3.83 2.75
CA ALA A 59 -4.82 3.52 2.07
C ALA A 59 -5.28 2.10 2.44
N ALA A 60 -6.59 1.91 2.47
CA ALA A 60 -7.21 0.61 2.67
C ALA A 60 -8.54 0.56 1.91
N TRP A 61 -8.90 -0.63 1.44
CA TRP A 61 -10.20 -0.93 0.86
C TRP A 61 -10.69 -2.30 1.38
N GLY A 62 -12.00 -2.43 1.61
CA GLY A 62 -12.61 -3.69 2.02
C GLY A 62 -12.45 -4.05 3.50
N LEU A 63 -11.86 -3.16 4.31
CA LEU A 63 -11.68 -3.34 5.76
C LEU A 63 -12.63 -2.46 6.56
N SER A 64 -13.12 -2.98 7.66
CA SER A 64 -13.97 -2.21 8.58
C SER A 64 -13.18 -1.11 9.30
N SER A 65 -13.88 -0.04 9.70
CA SER A 65 -13.30 1.00 10.56
C SER A 65 -12.84 0.44 11.90
N GLY A 66 -13.49 -0.63 12.39
CA GLY A 66 -13.11 -1.35 13.59
C GLY A 66 -11.72 -1.95 13.48
N TYR A 67 -11.48 -2.67 12.39
CA TYR A 67 -10.17 -3.27 12.10
C TYR A 67 -9.08 -2.22 11.89
N MET A 68 -9.39 -1.12 11.24
CA MET A 68 -8.44 -0.04 11.01
C MET A 68 -8.00 0.68 12.29
N ARG A 69 -8.83 0.69 13.34
CA ARG A 69 -8.50 1.27 14.66
C ARG A 69 -7.55 0.43 15.51
N LYS A 70 -7.15 -0.77 15.08
CA LYS A 70 -6.16 -1.60 15.81
C LYS A 70 -4.79 -0.92 15.99
N GLY A 71 -4.55 0.16 15.28
CA GLY A 71 -3.28 0.88 15.30
C GLY A 71 -2.30 0.45 14.19
N PRO A 72 -1.10 1.05 14.20
CA PRO A 72 -0.04 0.74 13.26
C PRO A 72 0.50 -0.68 13.46
N VAL A 73 1.12 -1.23 12.41
CA VAL A 73 1.87 -2.48 12.53
C VAL A 73 3.28 -2.15 13.03
N GLU A 74 3.66 -2.79 14.14
CA GLU A 74 5.02 -2.70 14.68
C GLU A 74 5.91 -3.73 13.97
N VAL A 75 6.93 -3.27 13.24
CA VAL A 75 7.82 -4.14 12.46
C VAL A 75 8.44 -5.24 13.31
N ALA A 76 8.82 -4.91 14.54
CA ALA A 76 9.41 -5.87 15.49
C ALA A 76 8.44 -6.96 15.96
N LYS A 77 7.13 -6.74 15.86
CA LYS A 77 6.08 -7.68 16.28
C LYS A 77 5.45 -8.46 15.11
N SER A 78 5.73 -8.06 13.88
CA SER A 78 5.22 -8.72 12.67
C SER A 78 6.36 -9.38 11.92
N GLY A 79 6.50 -10.69 12.08
CA GLY A 79 7.48 -11.47 11.31
C GLY A 79 7.22 -11.42 9.81
N LEU A 80 5.93 -11.40 9.40
CA LEU A 80 5.53 -11.22 8.01
C LEU A 80 6.09 -9.91 7.43
N ASP A 81 5.75 -8.80 8.06
CA ASP A 81 6.12 -7.48 7.54
C ASP A 81 7.64 -7.26 7.61
N GLY A 82 8.30 -7.82 8.63
CA GLY A 82 9.76 -7.80 8.74
C GLY A 82 10.46 -8.55 7.59
N GLU A 83 9.90 -9.65 7.08
CA GLU A 83 10.41 -10.35 5.90
C GLU A 83 10.11 -9.58 4.60
N VAL A 84 8.93 -9.01 4.48
CA VAL A 84 8.54 -8.22 3.32
C VAL A 84 9.44 -6.99 3.18
N LEU A 85 9.77 -6.31 4.28
CA LEU A 85 10.67 -5.15 4.26
C LEU A 85 12.12 -5.50 3.87
N LYS A 86 12.50 -6.78 3.88
CA LYS A 86 13.78 -7.27 3.30
C LYS A 86 13.69 -7.51 1.79
N GLY A 87 12.62 -7.06 1.13
CA GLY A 87 12.44 -7.16 -0.31
C GLY A 87 11.74 -8.44 -0.78
N LYS A 88 11.15 -9.23 0.11
CA LYS A 88 10.49 -10.49 -0.23
C LYS A 88 8.98 -10.31 -0.41
N LEU A 89 8.42 -10.93 -1.44
CA LEU A 89 6.99 -11.17 -1.52
C LEU A 89 6.67 -12.35 -0.60
N ILE A 90 5.74 -12.16 0.33
CA ILE A 90 5.36 -13.18 1.31
C ILE A 90 3.88 -13.50 1.21
N HIS A 91 3.58 -14.80 1.18
CA HIS A 91 2.24 -15.34 1.25
C HIS A 91 2.05 -16.06 2.60
N LEU A 92 0.94 -15.76 3.26
CA LEU A 92 0.41 -16.53 4.39
C LEU A 92 -0.89 -17.19 3.94
N ARG A 93 -0.94 -18.50 4.00
CA ARG A 93 -2.14 -19.26 3.62
C ARG A 93 -3.25 -19.09 4.66
N ASP A 94 -2.88 -19.04 5.94
CA ASP A 94 -3.77 -18.74 7.06
C ASP A 94 -3.11 -17.76 8.03
N ALA A 95 -3.49 -16.49 7.94
CA ALA A 95 -2.97 -15.43 8.81
C ALA A 95 -3.44 -15.56 10.27
N CYS A 96 -4.51 -16.30 10.53
CA CYS A 96 -5.03 -16.48 11.88
C CYS A 96 -4.20 -17.46 12.70
N SER A 97 -3.60 -18.46 12.04
CA SER A 97 -2.76 -19.48 12.68
C SER A 97 -1.26 -19.26 12.50
N ASP A 98 -0.85 -18.43 11.53
CA ASP A 98 0.56 -18.13 11.28
C ASP A 98 1.09 -17.13 12.31
N GLY A 99 2.04 -17.58 13.14
CA GLY A 99 2.62 -16.77 14.23
C GLY A 99 3.40 -15.53 13.78
N ARG A 100 3.60 -15.34 12.48
CA ARG A 100 4.23 -14.12 11.92
C ARG A 100 3.26 -12.95 11.77
N PHE A 101 1.94 -13.20 11.86
CA PHE A 101 0.93 -12.15 11.74
C PHE A 101 0.69 -11.46 13.09
N GLN A 102 0.81 -10.13 13.15
CA GLN A 102 0.75 -9.39 14.43
C GLN A 102 -0.64 -9.37 15.07
N TYR A 103 -1.71 -9.39 14.28
CA TYR A 103 -3.10 -9.23 14.77
C TYR A 103 -4.01 -10.40 14.35
N PRO A 104 -3.72 -11.65 14.74
CA PRO A 104 -4.48 -12.82 14.28
C PRO A 104 -5.95 -12.77 14.70
N GLU A 105 -6.26 -12.35 15.93
CA GLU A 105 -7.64 -12.21 16.41
C GLU A 105 -8.40 -11.11 15.65
N GLY A 106 -7.73 -10.01 15.33
CA GLY A 106 -8.30 -8.96 14.50
C GLY A 106 -8.59 -9.45 13.08
N ALA A 107 -7.68 -10.22 12.48
CA ALA A 107 -7.88 -10.83 11.17
C ALA A 107 -9.07 -11.79 11.17
N LYS A 108 -9.17 -12.64 12.18
CA LYS A 108 -10.28 -13.58 12.36
C LYS A 108 -11.64 -12.86 12.49
N ALA A 109 -11.71 -11.84 13.33
CA ALA A 109 -12.92 -11.04 13.51
C ALA A 109 -13.33 -10.29 12.24
N GLU A 110 -12.36 -9.83 11.43
CA GLU A 110 -12.55 -9.19 10.15
C GLU A 110 -12.87 -10.20 9.03
N GLY A 111 -12.66 -11.52 9.27
CA GLY A 111 -12.83 -12.58 8.28
C GLY A 111 -11.75 -12.53 7.19
N LEU A 112 -10.51 -12.27 7.58
CA LEU A 112 -9.34 -12.37 6.72
C LEU A 112 -8.67 -13.72 6.97
N VAL A 113 -8.33 -14.42 5.91
CA VAL A 113 -7.74 -15.77 5.98
C VAL A 113 -6.36 -15.78 5.32
N SER A 114 -6.30 -15.70 3.99
CA SER A 114 -5.01 -15.70 3.29
C SER A 114 -4.54 -14.27 3.00
N VAL A 115 -3.23 -14.05 3.12
CA VAL A 115 -2.59 -12.74 2.92
C VAL A 115 -1.44 -12.87 1.94
N LEU A 116 -1.39 -11.97 0.96
CA LEU A 116 -0.24 -11.77 0.10
C LEU A 116 0.31 -10.36 0.33
N SER A 117 1.59 -10.26 0.67
CA SER A 117 2.25 -8.98 0.95
C SER A 117 3.49 -8.80 0.09
N ALA A 118 3.56 -7.66 -0.60
CA ALA A 118 4.66 -7.26 -1.46
C ALA A 118 5.40 -6.05 -0.90
N PRO A 119 6.73 -6.00 -1.01
CA PRO A 119 7.50 -4.83 -0.66
C PRO A 119 7.24 -3.71 -1.66
N ARG A 120 7.24 -2.50 -1.16
CA ARG A 120 7.26 -1.31 -1.97
C ARG A 120 8.68 -0.73 -1.95
N LEU A 121 9.36 -0.85 -3.09
CA LEU A 121 10.76 -0.49 -3.19
C LEU A 121 10.94 0.88 -3.85
N VAL A 122 11.86 1.67 -3.31
CA VAL A 122 12.43 2.86 -3.94
C VAL A 122 13.96 2.73 -3.82
N ASP A 123 14.66 2.81 -4.92
CA ASP A 123 16.11 2.63 -4.99
C ASP A 123 16.64 1.37 -4.27
N GLY A 124 15.85 0.28 -4.39
CA GLY A 124 16.17 -1.02 -3.76
C GLY A 124 15.87 -1.10 -2.25
N GLN A 125 15.38 -0.03 -1.64
CA GLN A 125 14.98 -0.01 -0.22
C GLN A 125 13.47 -0.10 -0.08
N ALA A 126 13.01 -0.94 0.84
CA ALA A 126 11.59 -1.04 1.14
C ALA A 126 11.14 0.16 1.99
N ILE A 127 10.22 0.95 1.44
CA ILE A 127 9.64 2.14 2.11
C ILE A 127 8.20 1.90 2.55
N GLY A 128 7.69 0.70 2.36
CA GLY A 128 6.34 0.32 2.73
C GLY A 128 5.98 -1.06 2.22
N ILE A 129 4.73 -1.41 2.45
CA ILE A 129 4.18 -2.72 2.11
C ILE A 129 2.82 -2.52 1.46
N ARG A 130 2.56 -3.29 0.42
CA ARG A 130 1.23 -3.48 -0.13
C ARG A 130 0.75 -4.89 0.21
N GLY A 131 -0.45 -4.99 0.78
CA GLY A 131 -1.10 -6.24 1.10
C GLY A 131 -2.42 -6.42 0.35
N VAL A 132 -2.77 -7.67 0.04
CA VAL A 132 -4.14 -8.10 -0.26
C VAL A 132 -4.52 -9.22 0.68
N ASP A 133 -5.78 -9.22 1.11
CA ASP A 133 -6.33 -10.14 2.09
C ASP A 133 -7.53 -10.86 1.49
N SER A 134 -7.51 -12.18 1.44
CA SER A 134 -8.63 -13.03 1.03
C SER A 134 -9.48 -13.42 2.23
N GLY A 135 -10.79 -13.50 2.04
CA GLY A 135 -11.72 -14.08 3.02
C GLY A 135 -11.74 -15.61 3.02
N GLU A 136 -10.98 -16.24 2.15
CA GLU A 136 -10.90 -17.69 1.98
C GLU A 136 -9.44 -18.12 2.00
N GLU A 137 -9.22 -19.38 2.41
CA GLU A 137 -7.90 -20.01 2.28
C GLU A 137 -7.61 -20.25 0.79
N ARG A 138 -6.52 -19.64 0.30
CA ARG A 138 -6.12 -19.76 -1.11
C ARG A 138 -4.63 -19.61 -1.28
N ASP A 139 -4.14 -20.16 -2.38
CA ASP A 139 -2.82 -19.85 -2.91
C ASP A 139 -2.92 -18.71 -3.93
N PHE A 140 -1.84 -17.96 -4.07
CA PHE A 140 -1.71 -16.92 -5.08
C PHE A 140 -0.76 -17.42 -6.18
N PRO A 141 -1.27 -17.66 -7.40
CA PRO A 141 -0.46 -18.15 -8.51
C PRO A 141 0.57 -17.08 -8.95
N PRO A 142 1.62 -17.47 -9.71
CA PRO A 142 2.68 -16.56 -10.14
C PRO A 142 2.17 -15.27 -10.79
N ASP A 143 1.17 -15.35 -11.66
CA ASP A 143 0.58 -14.16 -12.33
C ASP A 143 0.00 -13.15 -11.33
N GLU A 144 -0.58 -13.61 -10.22
CA GLU A 144 -1.07 -12.75 -9.15
C GLU A 144 0.09 -12.13 -8.35
N CYS A 145 1.14 -12.90 -8.13
CA CYS A 145 2.34 -12.40 -7.48
C CYS A 145 3.02 -11.31 -8.34
N ASP A 146 3.14 -11.53 -9.64
CA ASP A 146 3.72 -10.57 -10.57
C ASP A 146 2.87 -9.31 -10.69
N PHE A 147 1.54 -9.46 -10.75
CA PHE A 147 0.61 -8.34 -10.71
C PHE A 147 0.79 -7.51 -9.43
N MET A 148 0.85 -8.18 -8.28
CA MET A 148 1.01 -7.52 -6.98
C MET A 148 2.32 -6.72 -6.88
N LEU A 149 3.44 -7.28 -7.37
CA LEU A 149 4.73 -6.60 -7.46
C LEU A 149 4.67 -5.40 -8.41
N GLY A 150 4.04 -5.56 -9.57
CA GLY A 150 3.81 -4.48 -10.52
C GLY A 150 3.04 -3.31 -9.90
N VAL A 151 1.92 -3.60 -9.22
CA VAL A 151 1.12 -2.57 -8.54
C VAL A 151 1.90 -1.92 -7.39
N ALA A 152 2.71 -2.68 -6.64
CA ALA A 152 3.54 -2.13 -5.59
C ALA A 152 4.54 -1.10 -6.14
N ASN A 153 5.21 -1.41 -7.25
CA ASN A 153 6.15 -0.52 -7.91
C ASN A 153 5.48 0.72 -8.51
N ILE A 154 4.35 0.56 -9.19
CA ILE A 154 3.57 1.68 -9.76
C ILE A 154 3.08 2.61 -8.65
N SER A 155 2.62 2.07 -7.53
CA SER A 155 2.21 2.87 -6.36
C SER A 155 3.37 3.66 -5.77
N ALA A 156 4.62 3.17 -5.87
CA ALA A 156 5.81 3.89 -5.44
C ALA A 156 5.99 5.19 -6.22
N ILE A 157 5.91 5.11 -7.54
CA ILE A 157 6.02 6.26 -8.45
C ILE A 157 4.93 7.29 -8.15
N ALA A 158 3.68 6.84 -7.95
CA ALA A 158 2.56 7.73 -7.65
C ALA A 158 2.79 8.57 -6.39
N ILE A 159 3.29 7.97 -5.32
CA ILE A 159 3.54 8.67 -4.06
C ILE A 159 4.72 9.62 -4.19
N GLU A 160 5.79 9.20 -4.88
CA GLU A 160 6.95 10.08 -5.07
C GLU A 160 6.59 11.31 -5.89
N ASN A 161 5.87 11.14 -6.99
CA ASN A 161 5.36 12.25 -7.79
C ASN A 161 4.50 13.20 -6.95
N ALA A 162 3.62 12.68 -6.11
CA ALA A 162 2.78 13.47 -5.24
C ALA A 162 3.57 14.26 -4.19
N ARG A 163 4.59 13.66 -3.57
CA ARG A 163 5.49 14.33 -2.62
C ARG A 163 6.27 15.45 -3.30
N MET A 164 6.79 15.20 -4.50
CA MET A 164 7.51 16.20 -5.27
C MET A 164 6.61 17.39 -5.64
N HIS A 165 5.37 17.11 -6.04
CA HIS A 165 4.41 18.16 -6.38
C HIS A 165 4.05 19.02 -5.16
N GLU A 166 3.82 18.38 -3.99
CA GLU A 166 3.51 19.11 -2.76
C GLU A 166 4.70 19.96 -2.27
N ALA A 167 5.92 19.43 -2.34
CA ALA A 167 7.12 20.17 -2.01
C ALA A 167 7.32 21.39 -2.93
N THR A 168 7.07 21.23 -4.24
CA THR A 168 7.16 22.31 -5.22
C THR A 168 6.10 23.38 -4.95
N ARG A 169 4.86 22.99 -4.62
CA ARG A 169 3.78 23.92 -4.28
C ARG A 169 4.12 24.74 -3.03
N LEU A 170 4.58 24.08 -1.97
CA LEU A 170 5.00 24.74 -0.73
C LEU A 170 6.13 25.74 -0.97
N ASN A 171 7.13 25.38 -1.76
CA ASN A 171 8.21 26.28 -2.12
C ASN A 171 7.71 27.50 -2.92
N TYR A 172 6.79 27.29 -3.83
CA TYR A 172 6.19 28.39 -4.60
C TYR A 172 5.37 29.35 -3.71
N GLU A 173 4.57 28.81 -2.80
CA GLU A 173 3.78 29.59 -1.84
C GLU A 173 4.70 30.41 -0.89
N LEU A 174 5.81 29.84 -0.42
CA LEU A 174 6.80 30.54 0.37
C LEU A 174 7.48 31.68 -0.41
N LEU A 175 7.87 31.43 -1.65
CA LEU A 175 8.51 32.45 -2.50
C LEU A 175 7.54 33.60 -2.83
N THR A 176 6.27 33.30 -3.09
CA THR A 176 5.27 34.33 -3.35
C THR A 176 4.95 35.15 -2.10
N SER A 177 4.84 34.52 -0.94
CA SER A 177 4.62 35.24 0.33
C SER A 177 5.78 36.17 0.69
N TYR A 178 7.02 35.74 0.41
CA TYR A 178 8.22 36.56 0.66
C TYR A 178 8.28 37.78 -0.27
N ASN A 179 7.89 37.64 -1.54
CA ASN A 179 7.85 38.76 -2.47
C ASN A 179 6.79 39.83 -2.12
N TYR A 180 5.66 39.43 -1.51
CA TYR A 180 4.66 40.37 -1.03
C TYR A 180 5.12 41.21 0.15
N GLN A 181 5.94 40.65 1.07
CA GLN A 181 6.46 41.38 2.23
C GLN A 181 7.55 42.41 1.89
N VAL A 182 8.25 42.23 0.77
CA VAL A 182 9.35 43.13 0.36
C VAL A 182 8.85 44.41 -0.35
N PHE A 183 7.59 44.48 -0.72
CA PHE A 183 7.00 45.63 -1.47
C PHE A 183 6.01 46.48 -0.63
N GLU A 184 5.84 46.21 0.66
CA GLU A 184 4.97 46.98 1.58
C GLU A 184 5.75 47.94 2.54
N ASP A 185 7.05 48.08 2.38
CA ASP A 185 7.88 49.13 3.05
C ASP A 185 8.28 50.26 2.06
#